data_9f92b947d6570c808cd1d7fceaf25941
#
_entry.id   9f92b947d6570c808cd1d7fceaf25941
#
_cell.length_a   1.000
_cell.length_b   1.000
_cell.length_c   1.000
_cell.angle_alpha   90.00
_cell.angle_beta   90.00
_cell.angle_gamma   90.00
#
_symmetry.space_group_name_H-M   'P 1'
#
loop_
_entity.id
_entity.type
_entity.pdbx_description
1 polymer ?
#
loop_
_entity_poly.entity_id
_entity_poly.type
_entity_poly.pdbx_seq_one_letter_code
_entity_poly.pdbx_strand_id
1 'polypeptide(L)'
;MEVNRVQKKIRVSSYELVKYQIITELIFFKKEHLIPSDIELLTLLALWGPIELGKFCNAAAKRLYKNIEMEEFSVRAQNVRNRMAKLEKRGIVQKINDGKRQIQLSPTLNIYGKGNVLLDYNILALESNKA
;
A
#
# COMPACT_ATOMS: atom_id res chain seq x y z
N MET A 1 14.79 24.90 22.55
CA MET A 1 14.34 23.74 21.75
C MET A 1 15.23 23.59 20.54
N GLU A 2 15.85 22.44 20.39
CA GLU A 2 16.66 22.16 19.21
C GLU A 2 15.81 21.46 18.15
N VAL A 3 16.00 21.90 16.92
CA VAL A 3 15.36 21.26 15.77
C VAL A 3 16.46 20.62 14.94
N ASN A 4 16.39 19.31 14.83
CA ASN A 4 17.32 18.55 14.02
C ASN A 4 16.67 18.15 12.71
N ARG A 5 17.28 18.58 11.60
CA ARG A 5 16.81 18.22 10.27
C ARG A 5 17.70 17.14 9.69
N VAL A 6 17.07 16.02 9.32
CA VAL A 6 17.75 14.95 8.62
C VAL A 6 17.27 14.92 7.17
N GLN A 7 18.17 15.21 6.25
CA GLN A 7 17.91 15.16 4.82
C GLN A 7 18.79 14.11 4.18
N LYS A 8 18.19 13.14 3.51
CA LYS A 8 18.92 12.12 2.77
C LYS A 8 18.28 11.90 1.42
N LYS A 9 19.11 11.80 0.40
CA LYS A 9 18.66 11.40 -0.93
C LYS A 9 18.87 9.89 -1.06
N ILE A 10 17.80 9.17 -1.32
CA ILE A 10 17.83 7.72 -1.46
C ILE A 10 17.24 7.37 -2.81
N ARG A 11 17.91 6.49 -3.55
CA ARG A 11 17.30 5.87 -4.72
C ARG A 11 16.48 4.69 -4.25
N VAL A 12 15.19 4.70 -4.61
CA VAL A 12 14.29 3.61 -4.24
C VAL A 12 13.67 3.02 -5.51
N SER A 13 13.30 1.75 -5.44
CA SER A 13 12.54 1.10 -6.50
C SER A 13 11.13 1.70 -6.58
N SER A 14 10.43 1.47 -7.71
CA SER A 14 9.03 1.89 -7.84
C SER A 14 8.17 1.28 -6.75
N TYR A 15 8.43 0.04 -6.37
CA TYR A 15 7.72 -0.63 -5.29
C TYR A 15 7.90 0.10 -3.96
N GLU A 16 9.13 0.42 -3.58
CA GLU A 16 9.41 1.14 -2.34
C GLU A 16 8.84 2.55 -2.36
N LEU A 17 8.91 3.24 -3.50
CA LEU A 17 8.37 4.59 -3.65
C LEU A 17 6.85 4.60 -3.38
N VAL A 18 6.13 3.68 -3.98
CA VAL A 18 4.69 3.55 -3.77
C VAL A 18 4.39 3.13 -2.34
N LYS A 19 5.14 2.18 -1.81
CA LYS A 19 4.96 1.69 -0.44
C LYS A 19 5.10 2.82 0.59
N TYR A 20 6.12 3.65 0.46
CA TYR A 20 6.33 4.79 1.37
C TYR A 20 5.19 5.81 1.28
N GLN A 21 4.67 6.07 0.09
CA GLN A 21 3.53 6.95 -0.07
C GLN A 21 2.27 6.39 0.60
N ILE A 22 2.03 5.09 0.46
CA ILE A 22 0.89 4.43 1.11
C ILE A 22 1.00 4.52 2.62
N ILE A 23 2.18 4.25 3.17
CA ILE A 23 2.42 4.37 4.61
C ILE A 23 2.17 5.80 5.07
N THR A 24 2.70 6.77 4.35
CA THR A 24 2.54 8.18 4.71
C THR A 24 1.08 8.61 4.66
N GLU A 25 0.39 8.33 3.56
CA GLU A 25 -1.00 8.76 3.38
C GLU A 25 -1.97 8.06 4.33
N LEU A 26 -1.88 6.75 4.39
CA LEU A 26 -2.88 5.97 5.11
C LEU A 26 -2.60 5.86 6.60
N ILE A 27 -1.36 5.62 6.98
CA ILE A 27 -1.02 5.40 8.38
C ILE A 27 -0.79 6.72 9.10
N PHE A 28 0.08 7.59 8.56
CA PHE A 28 0.43 8.82 9.26
C PHE A 28 -0.61 9.92 9.14
N PHE A 29 -1.17 10.15 7.96
CA PHE A 29 -2.15 11.22 7.78
C PHE A 29 -3.59 10.78 8.09
N LYS A 30 -4.02 9.65 7.56
CA LYS A 30 -5.41 9.19 7.75
C LYS A 30 -5.61 8.31 8.97
N LYS A 31 -4.53 7.93 9.65
CA LYS A 31 -4.57 7.11 10.88
C LYS A 31 -5.28 5.78 10.69
N GLU A 32 -5.17 5.20 9.51
CA GLU A 32 -5.74 3.89 9.23
C GLU A 32 -4.93 2.78 9.89
N HIS A 33 -5.61 1.76 10.38
CA HIS A 33 -4.97 0.56 10.91
C HIS A 33 -4.74 -0.43 9.77
N LEU A 34 -3.48 -0.59 9.37
CA LEU A 34 -3.09 -1.51 8.31
C LEU A 34 -2.07 -2.49 8.86
N ILE A 35 -2.28 -3.78 8.59
CA ILE A 35 -1.26 -4.79 8.84
C ILE A 35 -0.26 -4.80 7.69
N PRO A 36 0.96 -5.36 7.89
CA PRO A 36 1.97 -5.37 6.82
C PRO A 36 1.49 -5.97 5.51
N SER A 37 0.67 -7.01 5.55
CA SER A 37 0.08 -7.61 4.34
C SER A 37 -0.79 -6.62 3.57
N ASP A 38 -1.55 -5.79 4.26
CA ASP A 38 -2.38 -4.78 3.62
C ASP A 38 -1.53 -3.76 2.86
N ILE A 39 -0.44 -3.33 3.46
CA ILE A 39 0.48 -2.38 2.83
C ILE A 39 1.06 -2.97 1.55
N GLU A 40 1.48 -4.22 1.58
CA GLU A 40 2.00 -4.90 0.40
C GLU A 40 0.95 -5.06 -0.70
N LEU A 41 -0.27 -5.45 -0.32
CA LEU A 41 -1.38 -5.60 -1.28
C LEU A 41 -1.72 -4.26 -1.95
N LEU A 42 -1.80 -3.19 -1.16
CA LEU A 42 -2.10 -1.86 -1.68
C LEU A 42 -0.98 -1.34 -2.58
N THR A 43 0.27 -1.63 -2.24
CA THR A 43 1.42 -1.30 -3.07
C THR A 43 1.35 -1.99 -4.43
N LEU A 44 1.07 -3.28 -4.45
CA LEU A 44 0.91 -4.03 -5.70
C LEU A 44 -0.27 -3.51 -6.53
N LEU A 45 -1.38 -3.20 -5.88
CA LEU A 45 -2.54 -2.67 -6.59
C LEU A 45 -2.22 -1.31 -7.23
N ALA A 46 -1.50 -0.45 -6.52
CA ALA A 46 -1.10 0.84 -7.06
C ALA A 46 -0.16 0.70 -8.26
N LEU A 47 0.76 -0.25 -8.21
CA LEU A 47 1.71 -0.50 -9.31
C LEU A 47 1.05 -1.12 -10.53
N TRP A 48 0.12 -2.05 -10.31
CA TRP A 48 -0.54 -2.75 -11.41
C TRP A 48 -1.69 -1.97 -12.03
N GLY A 49 -2.15 -0.90 -11.33
CA GLY A 49 -3.27 -0.08 -11.79
C GLY A 49 -4.59 -0.82 -11.71
N PRO A 50 -5.62 -0.35 -12.42
CA PRO A 50 -6.89 -1.06 -12.45
C PRO A 50 -6.70 -2.47 -12.99
N ILE A 51 -7.20 -3.46 -12.25
CA ILE A 51 -7.01 -4.86 -12.57
C ILE A 51 -8.23 -5.65 -12.11
N GLU A 52 -8.58 -6.70 -12.83
CA GLU A 52 -9.66 -7.61 -12.43
C GLU A 52 -9.33 -8.24 -11.08
N LEU A 53 -10.33 -8.30 -10.19
CA LEU A 53 -10.15 -8.78 -8.82
C LEU A 53 -9.53 -10.18 -8.75
N GLY A 54 -10.05 -11.12 -9.54
CA GLY A 54 -9.52 -12.48 -9.56
C GLY A 54 -8.07 -12.55 -10.00
N LYS A 55 -7.72 -11.82 -11.05
CA LYS A 55 -6.33 -11.74 -11.53
C LYS A 55 -5.41 -11.13 -10.49
N PHE A 56 -5.87 -10.08 -9.82
CA PHE A 56 -5.12 -9.44 -8.76
C PHE A 56 -4.85 -10.42 -7.62
N CYS A 57 -5.88 -11.10 -7.13
CA CYS A 57 -5.73 -12.02 -6.00
C CYS A 57 -4.76 -13.15 -6.31
N ASN A 58 -4.83 -13.71 -7.52
CA ASN A 58 -3.92 -14.76 -7.94
C ASN A 58 -2.48 -14.26 -8.08
N ALA A 59 -2.29 -13.12 -8.73
CA ALA A 59 -0.97 -12.55 -8.93
C ALA A 59 -0.34 -12.11 -7.61
N ALA A 60 -1.12 -11.49 -6.72
CA ALA A 60 -0.64 -11.08 -5.40
C ALA A 60 -0.27 -12.28 -4.54
N ALA A 61 -1.08 -13.33 -4.55
CA ALA A 61 -0.77 -14.55 -3.81
C ALA A 61 0.55 -15.18 -4.29
N LYS A 62 0.78 -15.21 -5.60
CA LYS A 62 2.04 -15.72 -6.16
C LYS A 62 3.23 -14.86 -5.73
N ARG A 63 3.04 -13.56 -5.65
CA ARG A 63 4.11 -12.63 -5.27
C ARG A 63 4.46 -12.71 -3.79
N LEU A 64 3.45 -12.79 -2.94
CA LEU A 64 3.63 -12.76 -1.49
C LEU A 64 3.94 -14.13 -0.90
N TYR A 65 3.45 -15.19 -1.50
CA TYR A 65 3.59 -16.55 -0.99
C TYR A 65 4.31 -17.42 -2.03
N LYS A 66 5.62 -17.30 -2.07
CA LYS A 66 6.46 -18.08 -2.97
C LYS A 66 6.61 -19.50 -2.44
N ASN A 67 6.74 -20.47 -3.34
CA ASN A 67 7.02 -21.88 -3.03
C ASN A 67 5.91 -22.57 -2.21
N ILE A 68 4.65 -22.19 -2.42
CA ILE A 68 3.52 -22.89 -1.83
C ILE A 68 2.99 -23.95 -2.79
N GLU A 69 2.41 -25.01 -2.24
CA GLU A 69 1.73 -26.03 -3.01
C GLU A 69 0.42 -25.50 -3.60
N MET A 70 -0.05 -26.12 -4.68
CA MET A 70 -1.27 -25.64 -5.36
C MET A 70 -2.49 -25.61 -4.45
N GLU A 71 -2.61 -26.55 -3.53
CA GLU A 71 -3.73 -26.57 -2.58
C GLU A 71 -3.72 -25.35 -1.65
N GLU A 72 -2.53 -24.98 -1.14
CA GLU A 72 -2.39 -23.78 -0.32
C GLU A 72 -2.58 -22.51 -1.13
N PHE A 73 -2.26 -22.53 -2.42
CA PHE A 73 -2.40 -21.37 -3.28
C PHE A 73 -3.84 -20.87 -3.32
N SER A 74 -4.82 -21.77 -3.46
CA SER A 74 -6.24 -21.40 -3.46
C SER A 74 -6.64 -20.72 -2.15
N VAL A 75 -6.17 -21.24 -1.02
CA VAL A 75 -6.43 -20.65 0.31
C VAL A 75 -5.82 -19.28 0.41
N ARG A 76 -4.57 -19.11 -0.04
CA ARG A 76 -3.88 -17.82 0.00
C ARG A 76 -4.53 -16.79 -0.90
N ALA A 77 -4.94 -17.17 -2.09
CA ALA A 77 -5.67 -16.28 -3.00
C ALA A 77 -7.02 -15.85 -2.39
N GLN A 78 -7.70 -16.76 -1.71
CA GLN A 78 -8.95 -16.43 -1.01
C GLN A 78 -8.70 -15.48 0.16
N ASN A 79 -7.60 -15.66 0.89
CA ASN A 79 -7.22 -14.73 1.96
C ASN A 79 -6.95 -13.33 1.42
N VAL A 80 -6.27 -13.23 0.28
CA VAL A 80 -6.06 -11.94 -0.39
C VAL A 80 -7.41 -11.31 -0.75
N ARG A 81 -8.32 -12.09 -1.33
CA ARG A 81 -9.67 -11.61 -1.69
C ARG A 81 -10.41 -11.08 -0.47
N ASN A 82 -10.34 -11.78 0.65
CA ASN A 82 -10.99 -11.37 1.89
C ASN A 82 -10.40 -10.06 2.42
N ARG A 83 -9.08 -9.90 2.36
CA ARG A 83 -8.43 -8.65 2.76
C ARG A 83 -8.83 -7.49 1.86
N MET A 84 -8.88 -7.72 0.55
CA MET A 84 -9.30 -6.68 -0.41
C MET A 84 -10.75 -6.24 -0.17
N ALA A 85 -11.63 -7.18 0.18
CA ALA A 85 -13.02 -6.84 0.53
C ALA A 85 -13.10 -5.93 1.75
N LYS A 86 -12.27 -6.17 2.77
CA LYS A 86 -12.21 -5.31 3.95
C LYS A 86 -11.67 -3.91 3.62
N LEU A 87 -10.64 -3.83 2.79
CA LEU A 87 -10.08 -2.55 2.36
C LEU A 87 -11.07 -1.76 1.52
N GLU A 88 -11.86 -2.45 0.71
CA GLU A 88 -12.93 -1.82 -0.07
C GLU A 88 -14.01 -1.21 0.83
N LYS A 89 -14.44 -1.94 1.85
CA LYS A 89 -15.43 -1.42 2.82
C LYS A 89 -14.93 -0.17 3.53
N ARG A 90 -13.63 -0.05 3.71
CA ARG A 90 -13.00 1.12 4.34
C ARG A 90 -12.77 2.26 3.37
N GLY A 91 -13.13 2.09 2.10
CA GLY A 91 -12.98 3.13 1.09
C GLY A 91 -11.58 3.32 0.54
N ILE A 92 -10.63 2.44 0.90
CA ILE A 92 -9.25 2.50 0.43
C ILE A 92 -9.14 1.92 -0.98
N VAL A 93 -9.88 0.86 -1.24
CA VAL A 93 -9.98 0.20 -2.55
C VAL A 93 -11.34 0.50 -3.15
N GLN A 94 -11.38 0.75 -4.44
CA GLN A 94 -12.60 1.08 -5.16
C GLN A 94 -12.83 0.08 -6.29
N LYS A 95 -14.07 -0.33 -6.47
CA LYS A 95 -14.48 -1.12 -7.63
C LYS A 95 -14.78 -0.21 -8.80
N ILE A 96 -14.34 -0.64 -9.98
CA ILE A 96 -14.72 -0.02 -11.25
C ILE A 96 -15.64 -0.99 -11.96
N ASN A 97 -16.88 -0.54 -12.20
CA ASN A 97 -17.85 -1.32 -12.95
C ASN A 97 -17.75 -0.99 -14.44
N ASP A 98 -16.91 -1.74 -15.14
CA ASP A 98 -16.75 -1.59 -16.58
C ASP A 98 -16.80 -2.98 -17.23
N GLY A 99 -17.94 -3.64 -17.09
CA GLY A 99 -18.20 -4.97 -17.67
C GLY A 99 -17.46 -6.12 -17.00
N LYS A 100 -16.31 -5.85 -16.39
CA LYS A 100 -15.54 -6.79 -15.59
C LYS A 100 -15.26 -6.17 -14.24
N ARG A 101 -15.22 -6.99 -13.21
CA ARG A 101 -15.00 -6.54 -11.83
C ARG A 101 -13.55 -6.13 -11.63
N GLN A 102 -13.24 -4.89 -11.92
CA GLN A 102 -11.92 -4.33 -11.72
C GLN A 102 -11.83 -3.57 -10.39
N ILE A 103 -10.64 -3.52 -9.83
CA ILE A 103 -10.35 -2.79 -8.60
C ILE A 103 -9.18 -1.85 -8.81
N GLN A 104 -9.17 -0.77 -8.05
CA GLN A 104 -8.07 0.20 -8.02
C GLN A 104 -8.00 0.83 -6.64
N LEU A 105 -6.90 1.53 -6.35
CA LEU A 105 -6.86 2.39 -5.18
C LEU A 105 -7.86 3.53 -5.35
N SER A 106 -8.41 4.01 -4.23
CA SER A 106 -9.28 5.18 -4.25
C SER A 106 -8.55 6.35 -4.91
N PRO A 107 -9.18 7.04 -5.90
CA PRO A 107 -8.56 8.19 -6.55
C PRO A 107 -8.27 9.37 -5.62
N THR A 108 -8.87 9.38 -4.43
CA THR A 108 -8.58 10.41 -3.42
C THR A 108 -7.20 10.26 -2.79
N LEU A 109 -6.58 9.09 -2.99
CA LEU A 109 -5.22 8.84 -2.54
C LEU A 109 -4.25 9.27 -3.64
N ASN A 110 -3.46 10.29 -3.38
CA ASN A 110 -2.47 10.80 -4.34
C ASN A 110 -1.22 9.94 -4.29
N ILE A 111 -1.26 8.79 -4.93
CA ILE A 111 -0.15 7.84 -4.99
C ILE A 111 0.46 7.86 -6.40
N TYR A 112 1.73 8.16 -6.48
CA TYR A 112 2.44 8.29 -7.76
C TYR A 112 3.41 7.11 -7.94
N GLY A 113 3.14 6.26 -8.92
CA GLY A 113 3.98 5.09 -9.21
C GLY A 113 5.13 5.37 -10.17
N LYS A 114 5.11 6.51 -10.84
CA LYS A 114 6.10 6.87 -11.86
C LYS A 114 6.52 8.33 -11.71
N GLY A 115 7.72 8.63 -12.18
CA GLY A 115 8.24 9.98 -12.18
C GLY A 115 9.09 10.31 -10.95
N ASN A 116 9.44 11.57 -10.82
CA ASN A 116 10.22 12.04 -9.69
C ASN A 116 9.28 12.44 -8.56
N VAL A 117 9.29 11.68 -7.48
CA VAL A 117 8.51 11.98 -6.29
C VAL A 117 9.47 12.34 -5.18
N LEU A 118 9.26 13.49 -4.57
CA LEU A 118 10.04 13.95 -3.43
C LEU A 118 9.21 13.79 -2.17
N LEU A 119 9.72 13.00 -1.23
CA LEU A 119 9.20 12.94 0.12
C LEU A 119 10.08 13.83 0.98
N ASP A 120 9.53 14.97 1.40
CA ASP A 120 10.22 15.89 2.28
C ASP A 120 9.57 15.86 3.66
N TYR A 121 10.35 15.50 4.67
CA TYR A 121 9.84 15.46 6.03
C TYR A 121 10.89 15.96 6.99
N ASN A 122 10.42 16.54 8.09
CA ASN A 122 11.26 17.03 9.16
C ASN A 122 11.00 16.21 10.42
N ILE A 123 12.08 15.75 11.03
CA ILE A 123 12.01 15.08 12.32
C ILE A 123 12.32 16.10 13.37
N LEU A 124 11.37 16.36 14.26
CA LEU A 124 11.53 17.27 15.37
C LEU A 124 11.76 16.46 16.64
N ALA A 125 12.95 16.61 17.22
CA ALA A 125 13.23 16.04 18.52
C ALA A 125 12.94 17.12 19.58
N LEU A 126 11.87 16.91 20.34
CA LEU A 126 11.51 17.82 21.40
C LEU A 126 12.03 17.25 22.71
N GLU A 127 12.85 18.05 23.40
CA GLU A 127 13.25 17.68 24.75
C GLU A 127 12.02 17.69 25.65
N SER A 128 11.79 16.56 26.28
CA SER A 128 10.77 16.47 27.28
C SER A 128 11.30 16.99 28.60
N ASN A 129 10.71 18.08 29.11
CA ASN A 129 11.03 18.60 30.44
C ASN A 129 10.31 17.85 31.54
N LYS A 130 9.91 16.64 31.29
CA LYS A 130 9.29 15.83 32.32
C LYS A 130 10.32 15.32 33.29
N ALA A 131 10.16 15.75 34.45
CA ALA A 131 10.84 15.17 35.57
C ALA A 131 10.33 13.72 35.78
#